data_6ec15fc243daac1edbe58d5dd4a05fae
#
_entry.id   6ec15fc243daac1edbe58d5dd4a05fae
#
_cell.length_a   1.000
_cell.length_b   1.000
_cell.length_c   1.000
_cell.angle_alpha   90.00
_cell.angle_beta   90.00
_cell.angle_gamma   90.00
#
_symmetry.space_group_name_H-M   'P 1'
#
loop_
_entity.id
_entity.type
_entity.pdbx_description
1 polymer ?
#
loop_
_entity_poly.entity_id
_entity_poly.type
_entity_poly.pdbx_seq_one_letter_code
_entity_poly.pdbx_strand_id
1 'polypeptide(L)'
;MGARRHELNLYQQYFDLVTAGRKTIEVRVRYPHLVGMAAGDTIRFRIKGTEETCDVLVKRVTAYPDFEALLDGEGPARVNPAASREEQLANIRAIYPPEKEALGALAIEIGLLDVT
;
A
#
# COMPACT_ATOMS: atom_id res chain seq x y z
N MET A 1 -4.25 21.38 11.23
CA MET A 1 -3.46 20.23 11.67
C MET A 1 -2.56 19.80 10.55
N GLY A 2 -1.32 19.52 10.85
CA GLY A 2 -0.35 19.16 9.85
C GLY A 2 -0.50 17.73 9.35
N ALA A 3 0.05 17.49 8.17
CA ALA A 3 0.16 16.16 7.62
C ALA A 3 1.12 15.32 8.49
N ARG A 4 0.90 14.02 8.52
CA ARG A 4 1.74 13.10 9.28
C ARG A 4 2.67 12.34 8.35
N ARG A 5 3.78 11.87 8.93
CA ARG A 5 4.71 11.00 8.25
C ARG A 5 4.61 9.60 8.85
N HIS A 6 4.50 8.62 7.97
CA HIS A 6 4.44 7.21 8.35
C HIS A 6 5.69 6.51 7.84
N GLU A 7 6.10 5.44 8.51
CA GLU A 7 7.21 4.60 8.05
C GLU A 7 6.70 3.17 7.96
N LEU A 8 6.82 2.57 6.78
CA LEU A 8 6.33 1.23 6.50
C LEU A 8 7.39 0.46 5.73
N ASN A 9 7.43 -0.85 5.95
CA ASN A 9 8.33 -1.72 5.22
C ASN A 9 7.67 -2.29 3.97
N LEU A 10 8.45 -2.51 2.93
CA LEU A 10 8.03 -3.20 1.71
C LEU A 10 9.02 -4.29 1.38
N TYR A 11 8.54 -5.35 0.74
CA TYR A 11 9.41 -6.27 0.04
C TYR A 11 10.00 -5.58 -1.18
N GLN A 12 11.20 -6.00 -1.58
CA GLN A 12 11.92 -5.33 -2.68
C GLN A 12 11.11 -5.27 -3.96
N GLN A 13 10.41 -6.33 -4.31
CA GLN A 13 9.61 -6.36 -5.55
C GLN A 13 8.57 -5.26 -5.59
N TYR A 14 7.92 -4.95 -4.46
CA TYR A 14 6.93 -3.88 -4.40
C TYR A 14 7.59 -2.51 -4.34
N PHE A 15 8.70 -2.40 -3.64
CA PHE A 15 9.49 -1.17 -3.60
C PHE A 15 9.91 -0.75 -5.02
N ASP A 16 10.39 -1.70 -5.81
CA ASP A 16 10.81 -1.42 -7.18
C ASP A 16 9.64 -0.94 -8.05
N LEU A 17 8.46 -1.50 -7.87
CA LEU A 17 7.27 -1.05 -8.58
C LEU A 17 6.85 0.36 -8.17
N VAL A 18 6.98 0.69 -6.89
CA VAL A 18 6.68 2.04 -6.39
C VAL A 18 7.65 3.05 -6.99
N THR A 19 8.95 2.76 -6.93
CA THR A 19 9.96 3.70 -7.43
C THR A 19 9.92 3.86 -8.95
N ALA A 20 9.41 2.85 -9.65
CA ALA A 20 9.20 2.92 -11.10
C ALA A 20 7.90 3.65 -11.47
N GLY A 21 7.09 4.04 -10.49
CA GLY A 21 5.80 4.68 -10.74
C GLY A 21 4.72 3.74 -11.26
N ARG A 22 4.94 2.43 -11.16
CA ARG A 22 4.03 1.42 -11.71
C ARG A 22 3.03 0.89 -10.68
N LYS A 23 3.36 1.00 -9.39
CA LYS A 23 2.45 0.66 -8.31
C LYS A 23 1.97 1.96 -7.69
N THR A 24 0.68 2.27 -7.87
CA THR A 24 0.09 3.52 -7.38
C THR A 24 -0.90 3.31 -6.24
N ILE A 25 -1.20 2.05 -5.91
CA ILE A 25 -2.05 1.70 -4.77
C ILE A 25 -1.28 0.73 -3.88
N GLU A 26 -1.09 1.14 -2.63
CA GLU A 26 -0.54 0.27 -1.59
C GLU A 26 -1.70 -0.36 -0.83
N VAL A 27 -1.57 -1.64 -0.50
CA VAL A 27 -2.60 -2.41 0.20
C VAL A 27 -2.12 -2.73 1.60
N ARG A 28 -2.92 -2.37 2.61
CA ARG A 28 -2.63 -2.67 4.01
C ARG A 28 -3.91 -3.13 4.71
N VAL A 29 -3.76 -3.94 5.75
CA VAL A 29 -4.87 -4.22 6.66
C VAL A 29 -5.13 -2.95 7.48
N ARG A 30 -6.41 -2.73 7.82
CA ARG A 30 -6.83 -1.56 8.57
C ARG A 30 -6.47 -1.70 10.05
N TYR A 31 -5.18 -1.73 10.34
CA TYR A 31 -4.69 -1.77 11.72
C TYR A 31 -4.95 -0.45 12.44
N PRO A 32 -5.13 -0.49 13.77
CA PRO A 32 -5.36 0.75 14.53
C PRO A 32 -4.32 1.85 14.29
N HIS A 33 -3.05 1.48 14.13
CA HIS A 33 -1.99 2.49 13.94
C HIS A 33 -2.04 3.14 12.55
N LEU A 34 -2.80 2.59 11.61
CA LEU A 34 -2.98 3.18 10.28
C LEU A 34 -4.28 3.97 10.15
N VAL A 35 -5.18 3.82 11.11
CA VAL A 35 -6.42 4.61 11.13
C VAL A 35 -6.04 6.07 11.34
N GLY A 36 -6.58 6.94 10.49
CA GLY A 36 -6.23 8.35 10.52
C GLY A 36 -5.22 8.76 9.46
N MET A 37 -4.61 7.80 8.75
CA MET A 37 -3.81 8.14 7.57
C MET A 37 -4.73 8.82 6.55
N ALA A 38 -4.28 9.93 5.99
CA ALA A 38 -5.13 10.76 5.14
C ALA A 38 -4.33 11.41 4.02
N ALA A 39 -5.07 11.89 3.03
CA ALA A 39 -4.47 12.66 1.94
C ALA A 39 -3.61 13.81 2.50
N GLY A 40 -2.44 13.99 1.93
CA GLY A 40 -1.48 14.99 2.39
C GLY A 40 -0.39 14.42 3.30
N ASP A 41 -0.64 13.25 3.90
CA ASP A 41 0.39 12.55 4.66
C ASP A 41 1.48 12.04 3.72
N THR A 42 2.65 11.71 4.28
CA THR A 42 3.72 11.05 3.54
C THR A 42 4.02 9.70 4.14
N ILE A 43 4.54 8.80 3.30
CA ILE A 43 5.01 7.50 3.76
C ILE A 43 6.45 7.35 3.32
N ARG A 44 7.32 6.97 4.27
CA ARG A 44 8.65 6.50 3.92
C ARG A 44 8.61 4.98 3.88
N PHE A 45 8.78 4.42 2.70
CA PHE A 45 8.92 2.99 2.54
C PHE A 45 10.37 2.60 2.64
N ARG A 46 10.63 1.52 3.34
CA ARG A 46 11.97 0.94 3.47
C ARG A 46 11.91 -0.50 2.97
N ILE A 47 12.89 -0.90 2.18
CA ILE A 47 13.03 -2.31 1.82
C ILE A 47 13.38 -3.06 3.10
N LYS A 48 12.55 -4.04 3.44
CA LYS A 48 12.69 -4.80 4.69
C LYS A 48 14.11 -5.36 4.81
N GLY A 49 14.74 -5.06 5.96
CA GLY A 49 16.10 -5.53 6.25
C GLY A 49 17.22 -4.70 5.66
N THR A 50 16.92 -3.56 5.04
CA THR A 50 17.93 -2.68 4.44
C THR A 50 17.74 -1.24 4.89
N GLU A 51 18.65 -0.35 4.46
CA GLU A 51 18.54 1.09 4.69
C GLU A 51 17.96 1.82 3.48
N GLU A 52 17.59 1.11 2.42
CA GLU A 52 17.07 1.74 1.21
C GLU A 52 15.63 2.17 1.40
N THR A 53 15.34 3.46 1.11
CA THR A 53 14.02 4.05 1.33
C THR A 53 13.57 4.86 0.13
N CYS A 54 12.25 5.07 0.05
CA CYS A 54 11.66 6.06 -0.85
C CYS A 54 10.49 6.72 -0.15
N ASP A 55 10.20 7.96 -0.52
CA ASP A 55 9.11 8.73 0.07
C ASP A 55 7.99 8.90 -0.95
N VAL A 56 6.76 8.75 -0.49
CA VAL A 56 5.58 8.95 -1.32
C VAL A 56 4.60 9.88 -0.62
N LEU A 57 3.80 10.57 -1.43
CA LEU A 57 2.68 11.37 -0.94
C LEU A 57 1.43 10.49 -0.94
N VAL A 58 0.67 10.54 0.15
CA VAL A 58 -0.64 9.90 0.22
C VAL A 58 -1.64 10.81 -0.47
N LYS A 59 -2.26 10.32 -1.53
CA LYS A 59 -3.25 11.08 -2.30
C LYS A 59 -4.67 10.81 -1.83
N ARG A 60 -4.93 9.57 -1.39
CA ARG A 60 -6.27 9.14 -0.99
C ARG A 60 -6.13 7.86 -0.19
N VAL A 61 -7.00 7.68 0.79
CA VAL A 61 -7.12 6.43 1.55
C VAL A 61 -8.57 5.98 1.47
N THR A 62 -8.80 4.76 1.00
CA THR A 62 -10.13 4.19 0.88
C THR A 62 -10.19 2.87 1.62
N ALA A 63 -11.20 2.71 2.46
CA ALA A 63 -11.41 1.46 3.20
C ALA A 63 -12.34 0.53 2.43
N TYR A 64 -12.00 -0.77 2.47
CA TYR A 64 -12.80 -1.83 1.87
C TYR A 64 -13.03 -2.93 2.91
N PRO A 65 -14.10 -3.73 2.77
CA PRO A 65 -14.36 -4.80 3.74
C PRO A 65 -13.34 -5.94 3.67
N ASP A 66 -12.74 -6.16 2.50
CA ASP A 66 -11.77 -7.23 2.29
C ASP A 66 -10.88 -6.92 1.08
N PHE A 67 -9.90 -7.79 0.83
CA PHE A 67 -8.96 -7.59 -0.28
C PHE A 67 -9.61 -7.78 -1.65
N GLU A 68 -10.59 -8.65 -1.75
CA GLU A 68 -11.29 -8.88 -3.00
C GLU A 68 -12.01 -7.62 -3.45
N ALA A 69 -12.77 -7.01 -2.55
CA ALA A 69 -13.46 -5.75 -2.82
C ALA A 69 -12.47 -4.64 -3.17
N LEU A 70 -11.32 -4.62 -2.50
CA LEU A 70 -10.29 -3.62 -2.76
C LEU A 70 -9.74 -3.77 -4.19
N LEU A 71 -9.37 -4.97 -4.58
CA LEU A 71 -8.82 -5.21 -5.92
C LEU A 71 -9.86 -4.87 -6.99
N ASP A 72 -11.11 -5.23 -6.76
CA ASP A 72 -12.18 -4.94 -7.73
C ASP A 72 -12.49 -3.44 -7.82
N GLY A 73 -12.40 -2.73 -6.69
CA GLY A 73 -12.69 -1.30 -6.64
C GLY A 73 -11.56 -0.43 -7.18
N GLU A 74 -10.31 -0.80 -6.92
CA GLU A 74 -9.16 0.01 -7.33
C GLU A 74 -8.58 -0.38 -8.68
N GLY A 75 -8.70 -1.64 -9.06
CA GLY A 75 -8.10 -2.19 -10.27
C GLY A 75 -6.77 -2.88 -9.95
N PRO A 76 -6.67 -4.19 -10.25
CA PRO A 76 -5.45 -4.96 -9.90
C PRO A 76 -4.16 -4.39 -10.48
N ALA A 77 -4.22 -3.80 -11.69
CA ALA A 77 -3.03 -3.27 -12.34
C ALA A 77 -2.40 -2.09 -11.57
N ARG A 78 -3.20 -1.36 -10.79
CA ARG A 78 -2.68 -0.26 -9.98
C ARG A 78 -1.96 -0.74 -8.73
N VAL A 79 -2.31 -1.93 -8.27
CA VAL A 79 -1.69 -2.56 -7.11
C VAL A 79 -0.41 -3.28 -7.52
N ASN A 80 -0.51 -4.12 -8.55
CA ASN A 80 0.65 -4.86 -9.05
C ASN A 80 0.45 -5.21 -10.53
N PRO A 81 1.03 -4.43 -11.45
CA PRO A 81 0.86 -4.68 -12.88
C PRO A 81 1.52 -5.97 -13.38
N ALA A 82 2.36 -6.59 -12.55
CA ALA A 82 3.09 -7.82 -12.92
C ALA A 82 2.36 -9.11 -12.56
N ALA A 83 1.19 -9.01 -11.93
CA ALA A 83 0.45 -10.20 -11.46
C ALA A 83 -1.03 -10.08 -11.79
N SER A 84 -1.69 -11.23 -12.02
CA SER A 84 -3.13 -11.26 -12.23
C SER A 84 -3.86 -10.95 -10.92
N ARG A 85 -5.17 -10.67 -11.03
CA ARG A 85 -6.01 -10.44 -9.85
C ARG A 85 -5.95 -11.63 -8.88
N GLU A 86 -6.05 -12.84 -9.40
CA GLU A 86 -6.04 -14.06 -8.60
C GLU A 86 -4.69 -14.28 -7.92
N GLU A 87 -3.61 -14.02 -8.64
CA GLU A 87 -2.26 -14.10 -8.08
C GLU A 87 -2.06 -13.06 -6.97
N GLN A 88 -2.53 -11.84 -7.20
CA GLN A 88 -2.43 -10.78 -6.19
C GLN A 88 -3.20 -11.13 -4.93
N LEU A 89 -4.43 -11.63 -5.09
CA LEU A 89 -5.26 -11.99 -3.96
C LEU A 89 -4.59 -13.10 -3.14
N ALA A 90 -4.03 -14.11 -3.82
CA ALA A 90 -3.31 -15.18 -3.14
C ALA A 90 -2.07 -14.66 -2.41
N ASN A 91 -1.33 -13.75 -3.05
CA ASN A 91 -0.11 -13.16 -2.45
C ASN A 91 -0.44 -12.33 -1.21
N ILE A 92 -1.50 -11.52 -1.28
CA ILE A 92 -1.91 -10.69 -0.15
C ILE A 92 -2.37 -11.58 1.01
N ARG A 93 -3.16 -12.61 0.71
CA ARG A 93 -3.67 -13.53 1.74
C ARG A 93 -2.59 -14.43 2.32
N ALA A 94 -1.47 -14.62 1.62
CA ALA A 94 -0.31 -15.31 2.17
C ALA A 94 0.40 -14.45 3.23
N ILE A 95 0.30 -13.13 3.12
CA ILE A 95 0.89 -12.20 4.09
C ILE A 95 -0.05 -11.99 5.28
N TYR A 96 -1.35 -11.86 5.02
CA TYR A 96 -2.35 -11.55 6.03
C TYR A 96 -3.35 -12.71 6.20
N PRO A 97 -3.40 -13.36 7.37
CA PRO A 97 -4.37 -14.42 7.62
C PRO A 97 -5.80 -13.85 7.72
N PRO A 98 -6.83 -14.74 7.63
CA PRO A 98 -8.23 -14.30 7.62
C PRO A 98 -8.65 -13.41 8.78
N GLU A 99 -8.12 -13.64 9.98
CA GLU A 99 -8.46 -12.82 11.15
C GLU A 99 -7.94 -11.39 11.01
N LYS A 100 -6.88 -11.18 10.23
CA LYS A 100 -6.36 -9.84 9.95
C LYS A 100 -7.19 -9.18 8.84
N GLU A 101 -7.52 -9.91 7.80
CA GLU A 101 -8.37 -9.40 6.72
C GLU A 101 -9.74 -8.96 7.27
N ALA A 102 -10.24 -9.62 8.31
CA ALA A 102 -11.51 -9.26 8.94
C ALA A 102 -11.51 -7.86 9.54
N LEU A 103 -10.34 -7.28 9.81
CA LEU A 103 -10.24 -5.89 10.27
C LEU A 103 -10.54 -4.87 9.17
N GLY A 104 -10.61 -5.33 7.93
CA GLY A 104 -10.80 -4.48 6.77
C GLY A 104 -9.48 -4.22 6.05
N ALA A 105 -9.60 -3.67 4.85
CA ALA A 105 -8.45 -3.38 3.99
C ALA A 105 -8.41 -1.90 3.65
N LEU A 106 -7.20 -1.37 3.53
CA LEU A 106 -6.99 0.01 3.11
C LEU A 106 -6.29 0.03 1.76
N ALA A 107 -6.87 0.76 0.82
CA ALA A 107 -6.23 1.13 -0.42
C ALA A 107 -5.65 2.54 -0.24
N ILE A 108 -4.35 2.65 -0.33
CA ILE A 108 -3.64 3.92 -0.15
C ILE A 108 -3.11 4.34 -1.50
N GLU A 109 -3.72 5.35 -2.10
CA GLU A 109 -3.24 5.89 -3.36
C GLU A 109 -2.02 6.76 -3.09
N ILE A 110 -0.92 6.47 -3.79
CA ILE A 110 0.36 7.09 -3.54
C ILE A 110 0.96 7.71 -4.81
N GLY A 111 1.74 8.75 -4.64
CA GLY A 111 2.54 9.34 -5.70
C GLY A 111 3.96 9.50 -5.21
N LEU A 112 4.93 9.06 -6.04
CA LEU A 112 6.33 9.17 -5.69
C LEU A 112 6.72 10.64 -5.52
N LEU A 113 7.37 10.97 -4.41
CA LEU A 113 7.90 12.31 -4.21
C LEU A 113 9.22 12.43 -4.94
N ASP A 114 9.32 13.51 -5.71
CA ASP A 114 10.55 13.78 -6.44
C ASP A 114 11.59 14.35 -5.48
N VAL A 115 12.72 13.69 -5.39
CA VAL A 115 13.82 14.07 -4.49
C VAL A 115 14.98 14.58 -5.34
N THR A 116 14.85 15.77 -5.83
CA THR A 116 15.97 16.39 -6.56
C THR A 116 16.81 17.24 -5.64
#